data_8ce6c38040376d06cbed1909efb4c9ad
#
_entry.id   8ce6c38040376d06cbed1909efb4c9ad
#
_cell.length_a   1.000
_cell.length_b   1.000
_cell.length_c   1.000
_cell.angle_alpha   90.00
_cell.angle_beta   90.00
_cell.angle_gamma   90.00
#
_symmetry.space_group_name_H-M   'P 1'
#
loop_
_entity.id
_entity.type
_entity.pdbx_description
1 polymer ?
#
loop_
_entity_poly.entity_id
_entity_poly.type
_entity_poly.pdbx_seq_one_letter_code
_entity_poly.pdbx_strand_id
1 'polypeptide(L)'
;YTQPQLAHQLLQMITDTTIAYLKAQVKAGADVVQIFDSWGGLLSPHDFENISLRYIRQIADALKHETLVIIFAKGAWHSLQSMAATGAHGLGIDWCITPQLARSFAGKTTLQGNFDPAKLLSPIPVIEKEVRDMLRAFGKGNHIANLGHGILPNVPVDHAKAFVNTVKEFVHES
;
A
#
# COMPACT_ATOMS: atom_id res chain seq x y z
N TYR A 1 -15.50 -15.68 -13.53
CA TYR A 1 -16.45 -16.64 -12.93
C TYR A 1 -16.94 -17.72 -13.92
N THR A 2 -17.12 -17.39 -15.21
CA THR A 2 -17.59 -18.35 -16.23
C THR A 2 -16.53 -19.35 -16.68
N GLN A 3 -15.26 -18.99 -16.61
CA GLN A 3 -14.12 -19.81 -17.01
C GLN A 3 -12.98 -19.73 -15.98
N PRO A 4 -13.17 -20.25 -14.76
CA PRO A 4 -12.22 -20.03 -13.66
C PRO A 4 -10.83 -20.63 -13.94
N GLN A 5 -10.76 -21.77 -14.62
CA GLN A 5 -9.48 -22.40 -14.97
C GLN A 5 -8.64 -21.49 -15.88
N LEU A 6 -9.26 -20.90 -16.91
CA LEU A 6 -8.57 -19.99 -17.83
C LEU A 6 -8.15 -18.71 -17.12
N ALA A 7 -9.00 -18.16 -16.23
CA ALA A 7 -8.65 -17.03 -15.41
C ALA A 7 -7.43 -17.31 -14.51
N HIS A 8 -7.38 -18.46 -13.86
CA HIS A 8 -6.24 -18.87 -13.03
C HIS A 8 -4.96 -19.10 -13.86
N GLN A 9 -5.06 -19.65 -15.07
CA GLN A 9 -3.92 -19.78 -15.98
C GLN A 9 -3.36 -18.39 -16.35
N LEU A 10 -4.21 -17.44 -16.73
CA LEU A 10 -3.80 -16.07 -17.04
C LEU A 10 -3.14 -15.39 -15.83
N LEU A 11 -3.73 -15.49 -14.65
CA LEU A 11 -3.18 -14.92 -13.42
C LEU A 11 -1.84 -15.54 -13.07
N GLN A 12 -1.64 -16.84 -13.29
CA GLN A 12 -0.34 -17.47 -13.08
C GLN A 12 0.72 -16.92 -14.05
N MET A 13 0.40 -16.78 -15.34
CA MET A 13 1.31 -16.19 -16.32
C MET A 13 1.72 -14.75 -15.96
N ILE A 14 0.75 -13.94 -15.50
CA ILE A 14 1.02 -12.58 -15.01
C ILE A 14 1.93 -12.64 -13.77
N THR A 15 1.68 -13.55 -12.86
CA THR A 15 2.48 -13.74 -11.64
C THR A 15 3.93 -14.09 -11.96
N ASP A 16 4.15 -15.06 -12.82
CA ASP A 16 5.48 -15.51 -13.22
C ASP A 16 6.27 -14.38 -13.91
N THR A 17 5.58 -13.64 -14.80
CA THR A 17 6.15 -12.46 -15.48
C THR A 17 6.49 -11.36 -14.47
N THR A 18 5.61 -11.09 -13.51
CA THR A 18 5.83 -10.07 -12.48
C THR A 18 7.00 -10.44 -11.58
N ILE A 19 7.13 -11.70 -11.18
CA ILE A 19 8.29 -12.17 -10.40
C ILE A 19 9.59 -11.94 -11.17
N ALA A 20 9.65 -12.35 -12.43
CA ALA A 20 10.84 -12.15 -13.27
C ALA A 20 11.18 -10.67 -13.43
N TYR A 21 10.18 -9.82 -13.64
CA TYR A 21 10.34 -8.38 -13.79
C TYR A 21 10.86 -7.72 -12.50
N LEU A 22 10.25 -8.04 -11.35
CA LEU A 22 10.66 -7.47 -10.06
C LEU A 22 12.06 -7.95 -9.65
N LYS A 23 12.43 -9.21 -9.91
CA LYS A 23 13.80 -9.70 -9.69
C LYS A 23 14.82 -8.96 -10.56
N ALA A 24 14.47 -8.61 -11.79
CA ALA A 24 15.32 -7.80 -12.65
C ALA A 24 15.50 -6.37 -12.09
N GLN A 25 14.45 -5.78 -11.51
CA GLN A 25 14.55 -4.47 -10.84
C GLN A 25 15.45 -4.52 -9.60
N VAL A 26 15.31 -5.56 -8.77
CA VAL A 26 16.19 -5.78 -7.60
C VAL A 26 17.65 -5.91 -8.05
N LYS A 27 17.90 -6.72 -9.08
CA LYS A 27 19.25 -6.87 -9.66
C LYS A 27 19.81 -5.55 -10.20
N ALA A 28 18.95 -4.67 -10.69
CA ALA A 28 19.31 -3.33 -11.19
C ALA A 28 19.52 -2.31 -10.06
N GLY A 29 19.28 -2.67 -8.78
CA GLY A 29 19.55 -1.83 -7.61
C GLY A 29 18.32 -1.28 -6.91
N ALA A 30 17.13 -1.84 -7.11
CA ALA A 30 15.95 -1.45 -6.34
C ALA A 30 16.04 -1.98 -4.90
N ASP A 31 15.97 -1.09 -3.91
CA ASP A 31 15.99 -1.43 -2.48
C ASP A 31 14.65 -1.96 -1.97
N VAL A 32 13.57 -1.51 -2.58
CA VAL A 32 12.19 -1.87 -2.22
C VAL A 32 11.37 -2.08 -3.47
N VAL A 33 10.52 -3.09 -3.48
CA VAL A 33 9.53 -3.29 -4.54
C VAL A 33 8.11 -3.21 -3.96
N GLN A 34 7.18 -2.70 -4.77
CA GLN A 34 5.79 -2.60 -4.37
C GLN A 34 4.87 -3.29 -5.38
N ILE A 35 4.02 -4.18 -4.87
CA ILE A 35 3.00 -4.89 -5.63
C ILE A 35 1.70 -4.09 -5.53
N PHE A 36 1.11 -3.72 -6.67
CA PHE A 36 -0.13 -2.97 -6.74
C PHE A 36 -1.29 -3.85 -7.22
N ASP A 37 -2.37 -3.85 -6.45
CA ASP A 37 -3.69 -4.30 -6.85
C ASP A 37 -4.71 -3.17 -6.68
N SER A 38 -4.85 -2.34 -7.72
CA SER A 38 -5.73 -1.17 -7.69
C SER A 38 -7.21 -1.52 -7.68
N TRP A 39 -7.58 -2.76 -7.96
CA TRP A 39 -8.96 -3.23 -8.10
C TRP A 39 -9.35 -4.33 -7.10
N GLY A 40 -8.43 -4.73 -6.24
CA GLY A 40 -8.65 -5.81 -5.25
C GLY A 40 -9.88 -5.60 -4.36
N GLY A 41 -10.15 -4.35 -3.98
CA GLY A 41 -11.31 -4.01 -3.16
C GLY A 41 -12.69 -4.18 -3.82
N LEU A 42 -12.74 -4.48 -5.13
CA LEU A 42 -13.99 -4.84 -5.81
C LEU A 42 -14.39 -6.31 -5.58
N LEU A 43 -13.46 -7.13 -5.11
CA LEU A 43 -13.68 -8.53 -4.83
C LEU A 43 -14.26 -8.71 -3.43
N SER A 44 -15.13 -9.72 -3.26
CA SER A 44 -15.50 -10.17 -1.92
C SER A 44 -14.25 -10.66 -1.16
N PRO A 45 -14.24 -10.69 0.18
CA PRO A 45 -13.09 -11.23 0.93
C PRO A 45 -12.67 -12.63 0.46
N HIS A 46 -13.63 -13.50 0.18
CA HIS A 46 -13.37 -14.85 -0.32
C HIS A 46 -12.72 -14.84 -1.72
N ASP A 47 -13.24 -14.01 -2.63
CA ASP A 47 -12.71 -13.94 -4.00
C ASP A 47 -11.36 -13.25 -4.03
N PHE A 48 -11.14 -12.24 -3.16
CA PHE A 48 -9.84 -11.61 -3.02
C PHE A 48 -8.77 -12.63 -2.62
N GLU A 49 -9.02 -13.48 -1.65
CA GLU A 49 -8.11 -14.56 -1.26
C GLU A 49 -7.75 -15.48 -2.43
N ASN A 50 -8.75 -15.88 -3.22
CA ASN A 50 -8.59 -16.90 -4.25
C ASN A 50 -8.10 -16.37 -5.59
N ILE A 51 -8.49 -15.14 -5.96
CA ILE A 51 -8.24 -14.56 -7.28
C ILE A 51 -7.10 -13.54 -7.25
N SER A 52 -6.89 -12.81 -6.14
CA SER A 52 -5.83 -11.81 -6.03
C SER A 52 -4.72 -12.25 -5.06
N LEU A 53 -5.02 -12.39 -3.77
CA LEU A 53 -4.02 -12.57 -2.72
C LEU A 53 -3.20 -13.86 -2.90
N ARG A 54 -3.80 -14.92 -3.42
CA ARG A 54 -3.11 -16.16 -3.77
C ARG A 54 -1.89 -15.90 -4.68
N TYR A 55 -2.02 -15.00 -5.64
CA TYR A 55 -0.97 -14.67 -6.60
C TYR A 55 -0.01 -13.62 -6.06
N ILE A 56 -0.52 -12.62 -5.35
CA ILE A 56 0.30 -11.65 -4.61
C ILE A 56 1.22 -12.37 -3.63
N ARG A 57 0.74 -13.40 -2.94
CA ARG A 57 1.54 -14.22 -2.01
C ARG A 57 2.70 -14.91 -2.73
N GLN A 58 2.48 -15.48 -3.91
CA GLN A 58 3.56 -16.10 -4.70
C GLN A 58 4.64 -15.08 -5.06
N ILE A 59 4.25 -13.86 -5.46
CA ILE A 59 5.20 -12.78 -5.77
C ILE A 59 5.97 -12.37 -4.51
N ALA A 60 5.28 -12.16 -3.40
CA ALA A 60 5.91 -11.79 -2.14
C ALA A 60 6.88 -12.89 -1.64
N ASP A 61 6.49 -14.16 -1.70
CA ASP A 61 7.33 -15.29 -1.30
C ASP A 61 8.60 -15.41 -2.15
N ALA A 62 8.50 -15.11 -3.44
CA ALA A 62 9.65 -15.16 -4.35
C ALA A 62 10.68 -14.02 -4.13
N LEU A 63 10.30 -12.95 -3.41
CA LEU A 63 11.09 -11.72 -3.31
C LEU A 63 11.48 -11.34 -1.88
N LYS A 64 10.71 -11.73 -0.87
CA LYS A 64 10.85 -11.24 0.52
C LYS A 64 12.19 -11.56 1.19
N HIS A 65 12.99 -12.47 0.64
CA HIS A 65 14.34 -12.78 1.13
C HIS A 65 15.43 -12.08 0.31
N GLU A 66 15.07 -11.42 -0.80
CA GLU A 66 16.00 -10.72 -1.69
C GLU A 66 15.91 -9.20 -1.53
N THR A 67 14.71 -8.68 -1.17
CA THR A 67 14.45 -7.25 -1.04
C THR A 67 13.28 -6.98 -0.10
N LEU A 68 13.05 -5.71 0.25
CA LEU A 68 11.85 -5.29 0.96
C LEU A 68 10.64 -5.29 0.01
N VAL A 69 9.54 -5.89 0.45
CA VAL A 69 8.31 -6.02 -0.35
C VAL A 69 7.17 -5.28 0.36
N ILE A 70 6.49 -4.41 -0.37
CA ILE A 70 5.26 -3.74 0.06
C ILE A 70 4.11 -4.26 -0.80
N ILE A 71 2.98 -4.58 -0.20
CA ILE A 71 1.73 -4.94 -0.89
C ILE A 71 0.75 -3.77 -0.73
N PHE A 72 0.18 -3.30 -1.84
CA PHE A 72 -0.92 -2.34 -1.84
C PHE A 72 -2.11 -2.91 -2.60
N ALA A 73 -3.24 -3.08 -1.92
CA ALA A 73 -4.51 -3.48 -2.52
C ALA A 73 -5.58 -2.45 -2.13
N LYS A 74 -5.95 -1.58 -3.09
CA LYS A 74 -6.91 -0.50 -2.86
C LYS A 74 -8.28 -1.06 -2.47
N GLY A 75 -8.85 -0.54 -1.38
CA GLY A 75 -10.18 -0.94 -0.90
C GLY A 75 -10.26 -2.33 -0.28
N ALA A 76 -9.17 -3.11 -0.28
CA ALA A 76 -9.14 -4.47 0.26
C ALA A 76 -8.80 -4.53 1.76
N TRP A 77 -9.20 -3.52 2.53
CA TRP A 77 -8.94 -3.44 3.97
C TRP A 77 -9.52 -4.62 4.76
N HIS A 78 -10.59 -5.23 4.27
CA HIS A 78 -11.19 -6.45 4.84
C HIS A 78 -10.24 -7.67 4.84
N SER A 79 -9.21 -7.67 3.99
CA SER A 79 -8.21 -8.75 3.87
C SER A 79 -6.82 -8.33 4.38
N LEU A 80 -6.72 -7.23 5.13
CA LEU A 80 -5.45 -6.68 5.59
C LEU A 80 -4.68 -7.66 6.48
N GLN A 81 -5.39 -8.43 7.31
CA GLN A 81 -4.78 -9.48 8.14
C GLN A 81 -4.17 -10.59 7.28
N SER A 82 -4.87 -11.03 6.25
CA SER A 82 -4.38 -12.04 5.32
C SER A 82 -3.20 -11.54 4.49
N MET A 83 -3.20 -10.25 4.11
CA MET A 83 -2.04 -9.62 3.46
C MET A 83 -0.84 -9.56 4.41
N ALA A 84 -1.01 -9.21 5.68
CA ALA A 84 0.05 -9.24 6.67
C ALA A 84 0.64 -10.65 6.86
N ALA A 85 -0.20 -11.68 6.81
CA ALA A 85 0.21 -13.08 6.91
C ALA A 85 1.03 -13.60 5.70
N THR A 86 1.18 -12.82 4.63
CA THR A 86 2.11 -13.16 3.53
C THR A 86 3.58 -13.03 3.92
N GLY A 87 3.87 -12.31 5.00
CA GLY A 87 5.23 -11.98 5.40
C GLY A 87 5.86 -10.85 4.60
N ALA A 88 5.06 -10.05 3.88
CA ALA A 88 5.53 -8.80 3.28
C ALA A 88 6.00 -7.82 4.37
N HIS A 89 7.00 -7.00 4.04
CA HIS A 89 7.61 -6.06 4.97
C HIS A 89 6.74 -4.84 5.27
N GLY A 90 5.87 -4.48 4.31
CA GLY A 90 4.94 -3.37 4.46
C GLY A 90 3.62 -3.60 3.73
N LEU A 91 2.58 -2.91 4.20
CA LEU A 91 1.26 -2.88 3.59
C LEU A 91 0.89 -1.44 3.28
N GLY A 92 0.65 -1.14 2.01
CA GLY A 92 0.04 0.11 1.60
C GLY A 92 -1.47 0.09 1.89
N ILE A 93 -1.96 1.16 2.47
CA ILE A 93 -3.38 1.34 2.80
C ILE A 93 -3.91 2.65 2.25
N ASP A 94 -5.14 2.66 1.81
CA ASP A 94 -5.85 3.85 1.37
C ASP A 94 -6.57 4.56 2.55
N TRP A 95 -7.23 5.67 2.25
CA TRP A 95 -7.92 6.50 3.25
C TRP A 95 -9.27 5.94 3.72
N CYS A 96 -9.71 4.80 3.20
CA CYS A 96 -11.01 4.19 3.57
C CYS A 96 -10.93 3.42 4.89
N ILE A 97 -9.76 3.31 5.51
CA ILE A 97 -9.55 2.69 6.81
C ILE A 97 -8.79 3.63 7.75
N THR A 98 -9.16 3.64 9.02
CA THR A 98 -8.43 4.44 10.01
C THR A 98 -7.09 3.78 10.37
N PRO A 99 -6.05 4.56 10.74
CA PRO A 99 -4.76 4.02 11.17
C PRO A 99 -4.87 3.00 12.32
N GLN A 100 -5.73 3.25 13.29
CA GLN A 100 -5.95 2.35 14.44
C GLN A 100 -6.53 1.01 14.02
N LEU A 101 -7.55 1.02 13.14
CA LEU A 101 -8.16 -0.21 12.64
C LEU A 101 -7.20 -0.98 11.73
N ALA A 102 -6.46 -0.28 10.86
CA ALA A 102 -5.43 -0.90 10.04
C ALA A 102 -4.35 -1.58 10.90
N ARG A 103 -3.91 -0.91 11.97
CA ARG A 103 -2.92 -1.46 12.91
C ARG A 103 -3.43 -2.70 13.64
N SER A 104 -4.71 -2.75 13.99
CA SER A 104 -5.29 -3.92 14.66
C SER A 104 -5.27 -5.18 13.77
N PHE A 105 -5.37 -5.02 12.46
CA PHE A 105 -5.28 -6.13 11.50
C PHE A 105 -3.83 -6.45 11.09
N ALA A 106 -3.00 -5.42 10.88
CA ALA A 106 -1.64 -5.59 10.37
C ALA A 106 -0.61 -5.96 11.47
N GLY A 107 -0.98 -5.85 12.74
CA GLY A 107 -0.07 -6.12 13.85
C GLY A 107 1.17 -5.23 13.81
N LYS A 108 2.36 -5.84 13.71
CA LYS A 108 3.66 -5.14 13.66
C LYS A 108 4.13 -4.81 12.24
N THR A 109 3.42 -5.24 11.20
CA THR A 109 3.80 -4.96 9.81
C THR A 109 3.83 -3.45 9.55
N THR A 110 4.82 -2.96 8.83
CA THR A 110 4.89 -1.53 8.47
C THR A 110 3.67 -1.14 7.62
N LEU A 111 3.00 -0.05 7.98
CA LEU A 111 1.91 0.51 7.21
C LEU A 111 2.41 1.70 6.38
N GLN A 112 2.06 1.75 5.10
CA GLN A 112 2.34 2.87 4.21
C GLN A 112 1.02 3.53 3.80
N GLY A 113 0.95 4.82 3.93
CA GLY A 113 -0.24 5.62 3.56
C GLY A 113 -0.51 6.65 4.64
N ASN A 114 -1.74 7.08 4.82
CA ASN A 114 -2.95 6.81 4.03
C ASN A 114 -3.70 8.13 3.74
N PHE A 115 -2.91 9.19 3.46
CA PHE A 115 -3.48 10.50 3.21
C PHE A 115 -4.39 10.46 1.96
N ASP A 116 -5.60 11.00 2.07
CA ASP A 116 -6.51 11.10 0.92
C ASP A 116 -5.93 12.05 -0.13
N PRO A 117 -5.63 11.58 -1.36
CA PRO A 117 -5.07 12.42 -2.41
C PRO A 117 -5.94 13.64 -2.76
N ALA A 118 -7.26 13.55 -2.60
CA ALA A 118 -8.16 14.66 -2.88
C ALA A 118 -8.00 15.81 -1.87
N LYS A 119 -7.54 15.54 -0.65
CA LYS A 119 -7.25 16.58 0.36
C LYS A 119 -6.07 17.48 -0.03
N LEU A 120 -5.23 17.06 -0.96
CA LEU A 120 -4.20 17.94 -1.53
C LEU A 120 -4.78 19.10 -2.38
N LEU A 121 -6.06 19.08 -2.68
CA LEU A 121 -6.74 20.22 -3.34
C LEU A 121 -7.19 21.30 -2.34
N SER A 122 -7.06 21.04 -1.02
CA SER A 122 -7.40 22.00 0.03
C SER A 122 -6.34 23.11 0.16
N PRO A 123 -6.65 24.24 0.82
CA PRO A 123 -5.65 25.25 1.17
C PRO A 123 -4.47 24.66 1.98
N ILE A 124 -3.27 25.17 1.75
CA ILE A 124 -2.03 24.65 2.40
C ILE A 124 -2.16 24.49 3.92
N PRO A 125 -2.69 25.46 4.70
CA PRO A 125 -2.83 25.26 6.15
C PRO A 125 -3.72 24.08 6.55
N VAL A 126 -4.72 23.75 5.71
CA VAL A 126 -5.56 22.57 5.92
C VAL A 126 -4.80 21.28 5.64
N ILE A 127 -4.02 21.26 4.54
CA ILE A 127 -3.16 20.12 4.21
C ILE A 127 -2.20 19.84 5.36
N GLU A 128 -1.50 20.86 5.83
CA GLU A 128 -0.52 20.74 6.94
C GLU A 128 -1.17 20.19 8.21
N LYS A 129 -2.35 20.72 8.57
CA LYS A 129 -3.10 20.20 9.73
C LYS A 129 -3.47 18.74 9.58
N GLU A 130 -4.06 18.36 8.45
CA GLU A 130 -4.53 16.99 8.19
C GLU A 130 -3.35 15.99 8.11
N VAL A 131 -2.19 16.41 7.58
CA VAL A 131 -0.98 15.59 7.56
C VAL A 131 -0.48 15.35 8.99
N ARG A 132 -0.42 16.39 9.84
CA ARG A 132 -0.03 16.25 11.26
C ARG A 132 -1.00 15.34 12.01
N ASP A 133 -2.30 15.45 11.73
CA ASP A 133 -3.31 14.59 12.36
C ASP A 133 -3.16 13.12 11.94
N MET A 134 -2.89 12.85 10.65
CA MET A 134 -2.55 11.53 10.16
C MET A 134 -1.30 10.96 10.88
N LEU A 135 -0.22 11.73 10.95
CA LEU A 135 1.02 11.29 11.57
C LEU A 135 0.84 10.98 13.06
N ARG A 136 0.06 11.80 13.79
CA ARG A 136 -0.32 11.52 15.19
C ARG A 136 -1.13 10.23 15.31
N ALA A 137 -2.07 10.01 14.40
CA ALA A 137 -2.94 8.83 14.41
C ALA A 137 -2.17 7.52 14.18
N PHE A 138 -1.11 7.54 13.36
CA PHE A 138 -0.21 6.39 13.20
C PHE A 138 0.72 6.19 14.38
N GLY A 139 1.11 7.26 15.06
CA GLY A 139 2.05 7.20 16.19
C GLY A 139 3.50 6.95 15.78
N LYS A 140 4.34 6.62 16.77
CA LYS A 140 5.76 6.36 16.56
C LYS A 140 6.00 4.97 15.95
N GLY A 141 6.80 4.92 14.88
CA GLY A 141 7.34 3.68 14.31
C GLY A 141 6.39 2.90 13.39
N ASN A 142 6.98 2.07 12.54
CA ASN A 142 6.31 1.19 11.58
C ASN A 142 5.29 1.90 10.68
N HIS A 143 5.58 3.16 10.30
CA HIS A 143 4.77 3.95 9.38
C HIS A 143 5.64 4.62 8.31
N ILE A 144 5.22 4.52 7.07
CA ILE A 144 5.76 5.25 5.92
C ILE A 144 4.67 6.24 5.49
N ALA A 145 4.91 7.54 5.73
CA ALA A 145 3.97 8.58 5.33
C ALA A 145 3.87 8.65 3.81
N ASN A 146 2.67 8.44 3.30
CA ASN A 146 2.37 8.48 1.87
C ASN A 146 0.90 8.87 1.66
N LEU A 147 0.57 9.18 0.41
CA LEU A 147 -0.83 9.23 -0.01
C LEU A 147 -1.41 7.80 -0.02
N GLY A 148 -2.70 7.70 0.16
CA GLY A 148 -3.42 6.42 0.08
C GLY A 148 -3.65 5.92 -1.34
N HIS A 149 -3.22 6.67 -2.36
CA HIS A 149 -3.19 6.33 -3.79
C HIS A 149 -2.32 7.34 -4.55
N GLY A 150 -2.25 7.20 -5.88
CA GLY A 150 -1.56 8.16 -6.73
C GLY A 150 -2.09 9.59 -6.58
N ILE A 151 -1.20 10.57 -6.71
CA ILE A 151 -1.56 11.98 -6.70
C ILE A 151 -2.47 12.32 -7.88
N LEU A 152 -3.46 13.20 -7.66
CA LEU A 152 -4.35 13.65 -8.74
C LEU A 152 -3.61 14.63 -9.65
N PRO A 153 -3.83 14.55 -10.98
CA PRO A 153 -3.07 15.35 -11.95
C PRO A 153 -3.29 16.86 -11.84
N ASN A 154 -4.37 17.30 -11.20
CA ASN A 154 -4.73 18.71 -10.99
C ASN A 154 -4.25 19.27 -9.62
N VAL A 155 -3.51 18.51 -8.83
CA VAL A 155 -2.93 18.98 -7.56
C VAL A 155 -1.78 19.95 -7.86
N PRO A 156 -1.82 21.19 -7.30
CA PRO A 156 -0.72 22.15 -7.42
C PRO A 156 0.57 21.59 -6.80
N VAL A 157 1.71 21.83 -7.44
CA VAL A 157 3.03 21.36 -6.97
C VAL A 157 3.32 21.83 -5.53
N ASP A 158 2.94 23.05 -5.18
CA ASP A 158 3.19 23.60 -3.84
C ASP A 158 2.36 22.91 -2.75
N HIS A 159 1.20 22.35 -3.09
CA HIS A 159 0.41 21.52 -2.17
C HIS A 159 1.09 20.16 -1.90
N ALA A 160 1.68 19.56 -2.93
CA ALA A 160 2.49 18.35 -2.74
C ALA A 160 3.75 18.64 -1.90
N LYS A 161 4.41 19.79 -2.12
CA LYS A 161 5.53 20.24 -1.28
C LYS A 161 5.11 20.46 0.17
N ALA A 162 3.93 21.06 0.41
CA ALA A 162 3.40 21.26 1.76
C ALA A 162 3.23 19.93 2.50
N PHE A 163 2.67 18.89 1.84
CA PHE A 163 2.60 17.54 2.40
C PHE A 163 4.01 17.04 2.80
N VAL A 164 4.97 17.05 1.87
CA VAL A 164 6.32 16.53 2.10
C VAL A 164 7.04 17.30 3.21
N ASN A 165 6.97 18.63 3.21
CA ASN A 165 7.62 19.47 4.21
C ASN A 165 7.03 19.23 5.60
N THR A 166 5.69 19.16 5.71
CA THR A 166 5.02 18.84 6.97
C THR A 166 5.46 17.50 7.54
N VAL A 167 5.59 16.46 6.69
CA VAL A 167 6.09 15.15 7.13
C VAL A 167 7.54 15.25 7.64
N LYS A 168 8.42 15.99 6.95
CA LYS A 168 9.82 16.15 7.33
C LYS A 168 10.01 16.92 8.63
N GLU A 169 9.16 17.91 8.88
CA GLU A 169 9.22 18.80 10.06
C GLU A 169 8.51 18.21 11.27
N PHE A 170 7.70 17.17 11.07
CA PHE A 170 6.90 16.60 12.14
C PHE A 170 7.76 15.86 13.16
N VAL A 171 7.64 16.28 14.42
CA VAL A 171 8.26 15.61 15.57
C VAL A 171 7.15 14.97 16.42
N HIS A 172 7.25 13.68 16.64
CA HIS A 172 6.35 13.01 17.57
C HIS A 172 6.65 13.50 19.00
N GLU A 173 5.64 14.05 19.65
CA GLU A 173 5.70 14.38 21.06
C GLU A 173 6.01 13.10 21.88
N SER A 174 6.88 13.25 22.89
CA SER A 174 7.34 12.13 23.74
C SER A 174 6.26 11.66 24.72
#